data_5b81e4e0e4aed45a1a4ec9f9099e7f6d
#
_entry.id   5b81e4e0e4aed45a1a4ec9f9099e7f6d
#
_cell.length_a   1.000
_cell.length_b   1.000
_cell.length_c   1.000
_cell.angle_alpha   90.00
_cell.angle_beta   90.00
_cell.angle_gamma   90.00
#
_symmetry.space_group_name_H-M   'P 1'
#
loop_
_entity.id
_entity.type
_entity.pdbx_description
1 polymer ?
#
loop_
_entity_poly.entity_id
_entity_poly.type
_entity_poly.pdbx_seq_one_letter_code
_entity_poly.pdbx_strand_id
1 'polypeptide(L)'
;SRQAGLMQCFHSSATDCIKGEVNDMKKQPHRYMRKTTAGMVALSMLCAAAIPCVLAMPAGAASASGDLNGDGSVTAADAAILQTALLGSSKLTARQYANADVTGDGAVNGLDLSRLRQMIATVPVSDAIAIHLSDSGITVEGDTKGVTAVSGKTVTISASGNYTVDGTITDGQILVNVADPTADSDAVSLYLQGVTMTSSTGAPCILGQSAGKLKLTCSGINTLTDTAAAANADTSGVIYGDCDITVTKNSTGTLNITSSMNTAIRSKDDIKLNGGNISINTDVDATSDADAIRANNTLEIDGASAVSYTHLTLPT
;
A
#
# COMPACT_ATOMS: atom_id res chain seq x y z
N SER A 1 -50.33 -30.17 31.43
CA SER A 1 -49.84 -31.55 31.20
C SER A 1 -48.53 -31.50 30.47
N ARG A 2 -47.49 -31.78 31.26
CA ARG A 2 -46.58 -32.94 31.17
C ARG A 2 -45.67 -32.88 29.91
N GLN A 3 -44.40 -33.03 29.91
CA GLN A 3 -43.30 -33.52 30.78
C GLN A 3 -42.06 -33.29 29.92
N ALA A 4 -40.98 -32.66 30.34
CA ALA A 4 -39.86 -33.22 31.12
C ALA A 4 -39.16 -34.42 30.46
N GLY A 5 -37.88 -34.26 30.17
CA GLY A 5 -36.88 -35.26 29.86
C GLY A 5 -35.59 -34.53 29.48
N LEU A 6 -34.78 -34.22 30.28
CA LEU A 6 -33.70 -34.64 31.17
C LEU A 6 -32.86 -35.80 30.62
N MET A 7 -31.58 -35.58 30.74
CA MET A 7 -30.44 -36.53 30.79
C MET A 7 -29.61 -36.66 29.51
N GLN A 8 -28.32 -36.67 29.53
CA GLN A 8 -27.28 -36.64 30.60
C GLN A 8 -25.91 -36.48 29.95
N CYS A 9 -25.03 -35.87 30.70
CA CYS A 9 -23.59 -35.82 30.55
C CYS A 9 -22.95 -37.15 30.17
N PHE A 10 -21.86 -37.12 29.40
CA PHE A 10 -20.67 -37.86 29.76
C PHE A 10 -19.40 -37.12 29.40
N HIS A 11 -18.66 -36.81 30.43
CA HIS A 11 -17.22 -36.56 30.44
C HIS A 11 -16.48 -37.82 29.97
N SER A 12 -15.45 -37.65 29.17
CA SER A 12 -14.26 -38.49 29.29
C SER A 12 -13.04 -37.72 28.75
N SER A 13 -12.16 -37.57 29.70
CA SER A 13 -10.82 -37.00 29.55
C SER A 13 -9.83 -38.04 29.00
N ALA A 14 -8.80 -37.50 28.36
CA ALA A 14 -7.39 -37.85 28.47
C ALA A 14 -6.88 -39.24 28.02
N THR A 15 -5.79 -39.11 27.30
CA THR A 15 -4.57 -39.93 27.29
C THR A 15 -4.63 -41.37 26.81
N ASP A 16 -3.55 -41.64 26.09
CA ASP A 16 -3.00 -42.90 25.64
C ASP A 16 -3.39 -43.30 24.21
N CYS A 17 -2.42 -43.30 23.31
CA CYS A 17 -1.38 -44.27 23.20
C CYS A 17 -0.23 -43.84 22.29
N ILE A 18 0.91 -43.78 22.91
CA ILE A 18 2.23 -43.98 22.26
C ILE A 18 2.42 -45.51 22.16
N LYS A 19 2.81 -45.98 21.00
CA LYS A 19 3.61 -47.17 20.68
C LYS A 19 3.33 -47.55 19.24
N GLY A 20 4.34 -47.48 18.44
CA GLY A 20 5.44 -48.36 18.19
C GLY A 20 5.20 -48.88 16.79
N GLU A 21 6.06 -48.78 15.93
CA GLU A 21 7.16 -49.73 15.75
C GLU A 21 8.24 -49.21 14.80
N VAL A 22 9.45 -49.36 15.28
CA VAL A 22 10.74 -49.35 14.58
C VAL A 22 10.88 -50.70 13.86
N ASN A 23 11.38 -50.67 12.69
CA ASN A 23 12.18 -51.60 11.93
C ASN A 23 11.82 -51.50 10.46
N ASP A 24 12.72 -51.30 9.54
CA ASP A 24 13.82 -52.18 9.23
C ASP A 24 14.92 -51.45 8.45
N MET A 25 16.10 -51.50 8.97
CA MET A 25 17.36 -51.24 8.27
C MET A 25 17.71 -52.48 7.41
N LYS A 26 17.94 -52.29 6.14
CA LYS A 26 18.82 -53.20 5.35
C LYS A 26 19.53 -52.37 4.28
N LYS A 27 20.78 -52.04 4.60
CA LYS A 27 22.02 -52.60 4.06
C LYS A 27 22.26 -52.35 2.58
N GLN A 28 23.31 -51.60 2.42
CA GLN A 28 24.21 -51.39 1.27
C GLN A 28 24.54 -52.71 0.50
N PRO A 29 25.11 -52.58 -0.71
CA PRO A 29 26.57 -52.46 -0.71
C PRO A 29 27.17 -51.52 -1.75
N HIS A 30 28.31 -50.97 -1.34
CA HIS A 30 29.40 -50.49 -2.15
C HIS A 30 29.67 -51.33 -3.39
N ARG A 31 29.97 -50.70 -4.52
CA ARG A 31 30.92 -51.22 -5.48
C ARG A 31 31.86 -50.15 -5.97
N TYR A 32 33.04 -50.39 -5.64
CA TYR A 32 34.34 -49.84 -5.85
C TYR A 32 34.84 -50.09 -7.28
N MET A 33 35.58 -49.12 -7.80
CA MET A 33 36.68 -49.21 -8.76
C MET A 33 36.44 -49.69 -10.21
N ARG A 34 36.90 -48.85 -11.15
CA ARG A 34 38.17 -49.17 -11.80
C ARG A 34 38.73 -47.95 -12.54
N LYS A 35 40.01 -47.69 -12.23
CA LYS A 35 40.94 -46.89 -12.99
C LYS A 35 41.25 -47.59 -14.30
N THR A 36 41.40 -46.86 -15.38
CA THR A 36 42.35 -47.20 -16.45
C THR A 36 43.07 -45.93 -16.89
N THR A 37 44.35 -46.03 -16.70
CA THR A 37 45.42 -45.19 -17.17
C THR A 37 45.74 -45.48 -18.65
N ALA A 38 46.26 -44.54 -19.30
CA ALA A 38 47.20 -44.46 -20.43
C ALA A 38 46.65 -43.57 -21.58
N GLY A 39 47.37 -42.65 -22.15
CA GLY A 39 48.79 -42.48 -22.22
C GLY A 39 49.15 -41.12 -22.82
N MET A 40 50.34 -40.72 -22.53
CA MET A 40 51.09 -39.58 -23.01
C MET A 40 51.05 -39.41 -24.55
N VAL A 41 51.11 -38.16 -24.99
CA VAL A 41 52.28 -37.68 -25.80
C VAL A 41 52.34 -36.17 -25.69
N ALA A 42 53.51 -35.68 -25.40
CA ALA A 42 53.96 -34.31 -25.36
C ALA A 42 54.08 -33.64 -26.75
N LEU A 43 53.96 -32.37 -26.81
CA LEU A 43 55.08 -31.51 -27.28
C LEU A 43 54.65 -30.06 -27.45
N SER A 44 55.22 -29.22 -26.56
CA SER A 44 55.72 -27.86 -26.78
C SER A 44 55.08 -26.96 -27.84
N MET A 45 54.57 -25.77 -27.41
CA MET A 45 55.22 -24.53 -27.83
C MET A 45 54.80 -23.34 -26.94
N LEU A 46 55.82 -22.74 -26.45
CA LEU A 46 55.89 -21.48 -25.71
C LEU A 46 55.31 -20.34 -26.55
N CYS A 47 54.25 -19.67 -26.05
CA CYS A 47 53.95 -18.33 -26.43
C CYS A 47 53.45 -17.56 -25.25
N ALA A 48 54.31 -16.73 -24.69
CA ALA A 48 53.99 -15.77 -23.67
C ALA A 48 53.06 -14.69 -24.27
N ALA A 49 51.81 -14.75 -23.95
CA ALA A 49 50.93 -13.62 -24.05
C ALA A 49 50.30 -13.42 -22.66
N ALA A 50 50.67 -12.36 -22.01
CA ALA A 50 50.06 -11.88 -20.80
C ALA A 50 48.60 -11.59 -21.07
N ILE A 51 47.71 -12.53 -20.70
CA ILE A 51 46.31 -12.27 -20.62
C ILE A 51 46.10 -11.63 -19.24
N PRO A 52 45.65 -10.37 -19.15
CA PRO A 52 45.18 -9.88 -17.87
C PRO A 52 44.02 -10.77 -17.44
N CYS A 53 44.18 -11.38 -16.28
CA CYS A 53 43.11 -12.09 -15.58
C CYS A 53 42.06 -11.02 -15.23
N VAL A 54 41.12 -10.79 -16.15
CA VAL A 54 39.90 -10.10 -15.83
C VAL A 54 39.14 -11.11 -14.97
N LEU A 55 39.23 -10.91 -13.67
CA LEU A 55 38.28 -11.48 -12.72
C LEU A 55 36.90 -11.13 -13.26
N ALA A 56 36.23 -12.09 -13.87
CA ALA A 56 34.81 -11.98 -14.14
C ALA A 56 34.13 -11.82 -12.77
N MET A 57 33.88 -10.59 -12.41
CA MET A 57 32.95 -10.29 -11.35
C MET A 57 31.62 -10.92 -11.77
N PRO A 58 30.90 -11.61 -10.87
CA PRO A 58 29.55 -12.05 -11.18
C PRO A 58 28.80 -10.80 -11.65
N ALA A 59 28.20 -10.90 -12.83
CA ALA A 59 27.31 -9.87 -13.31
C ALA A 59 26.22 -9.69 -12.26
N GLY A 60 26.41 -8.71 -11.40
CA GLY A 60 25.38 -8.28 -10.48
C GLY A 60 24.18 -7.94 -11.36
N ALA A 61 23.02 -8.41 -10.98
CA ALA A 61 21.78 -8.03 -11.62
C ALA A 61 21.83 -6.53 -11.92
N ALA A 62 21.54 -6.12 -13.16
CA ALA A 62 21.50 -4.73 -13.54
C ALA A 62 20.51 -4.05 -12.57
N SER A 63 21.06 -3.22 -11.69
CA SER A 63 20.26 -2.46 -10.76
C SER A 63 19.43 -1.48 -11.55
N ALA A 64 18.14 -1.42 -11.28
CA ALA A 64 17.26 -0.46 -11.92
C ALA A 64 17.71 0.97 -11.57
N SER A 65 17.65 1.88 -12.54
CA SER A 65 17.86 3.31 -12.27
C SER A 65 16.88 3.77 -11.18
N GLY A 66 17.41 4.40 -10.13
CA GLY A 66 16.62 4.80 -8.97
C GLY A 66 16.65 3.83 -7.79
N ASP A 67 17.15 2.60 -7.95
CA ASP A 67 17.36 1.63 -6.86
C ASP A 67 18.71 1.88 -6.18
N LEU A 68 18.71 2.72 -5.14
CA LEU A 68 19.93 3.11 -4.44
C LEU A 68 20.29 2.14 -3.32
N ASN A 69 19.34 1.43 -2.73
CA ASN A 69 19.58 0.44 -1.69
C ASN A 69 19.95 -0.94 -2.24
N GLY A 70 19.63 -1.21 -3.51
CA GLY A 70 19.96 -2.45 -4.21
C GLY A 70 19.02 -3.61 -3.89
N ASP A 71 17.80 -3.34 -3.42
CA ASP A 71 16.79 -4.36 -3.11
C ASP A 71 15.95 -4.79 -4.32
N GLY A 72 16.19 -4.18 -5.49
CA GLY A 72 15.49 -4.47 -6.75
C GLY A 72 14.21 -3.68 -6.95
N SER A 73 13.87 -2.76 -6.05
CA SER A 73 12.68 -1.92 -6.11
C SER A 73 13.03 -0.45 -5.96
N VAL A 74 12.33 0.43 -6.66
CA VAL A 74 12.48 1.89 -6.51
C VAL A 74 11.41 2.38 -5.54
N THR A 75 11.81 2.77 -4.33
CA THR A 75 10.91 3.07 -3.22
C THR A 75 11.29 4.37 -2.49
N ALA A 76 10.49 4.74 -1.50
CA ALA A 76 10.80 5.89 -0.64
C ALA A 76 12.15 5.73 0.12
N ALA A 77 12.61 4.49 0.34
CA ALA A 77 13.91 4.24 0.96
C ALA A 77 15.05 4.78 0.09
N ASP A 78 14.95 4.62 -1.22
CA ASP A 78 15.93 5.14 -2.18
C ASP A 78 15.92 6.66 -2.24
N ALA A 79 14.74 7.27 -2.24
CA ALA A 79 14.60 8.72 -2.15
C ALA A 79 15.20 9.29 -0.85
N ALA A 80 15.07 8.58 0.27
CA ALA A 80 15.67 8.97 1.54
C ALA A 80 17.21 8.90 1.48
N ILE A 81 17.78 7.88 0.85
CA ILE A 81 19.22 7.76 0.63
C ILE A 81 19.73 8.94 -0.21
N LEU A 82 19.05 9.23 -1.33
CA LEU A 82 19.42 10.36 -2.18
C LEU A 82 19.31 11.69 -1.44
N GLN A 83 18.21 11.89 -0.71
CA GLN A 83 17.98 13.10 0.06
C GLN A 83 19.09 13.32 1.12
N THR A 84 19.46 12.29 1.88
CA THR A 84 20.51 12.40 2.90
C THR A 84 21.87 12.68 2.27
N ALA A 85 22.14 12.16 1.08
CA ALA A 85 23.36 12.45 0.34
C ALA A 85 23.39 13.89 -0.17
N LEU A 86 22.28 14.41 -0.72
CA LEU A 86 22.18 15.80 -1.17
C LEU A 86 22.29 16.82 -0.03
N LEU A 87 21.84 16.44 1.17
CA LEU A 87 22.02 17.25 2.38
C LEU A 87 23.44 17.15 2.98
N GLY A 88 24.33 16.35 2.37
CA GLY A 88 25.70 16.19 2.83
C GLY A 88 25.86 15.29 4.08
N SER A 89 24.77 14.66 4.53
CA SER A 89 24.79 13.79 5.72
C SER A 89 25.35 12.39 5.43
N SER A 90 25.41 11.99 4.18
CA SER A 90 26.00 10.72 3.73
C SER A 90 26.68 10.89 2.37
N LYS A 91 27.53 9.92 2.00
CA LYS A 91 28.14 9.86 0.66
C LYS A 91 27.58 8.67 -0.09
N LEU A 92 27.25 8.87 -1.35
CA LEU A 92 26.85 7.79 -2.24
C LEU A 92 28.10 6.97 -2.64
N THR A 93 27.94 5.65 -2.68
CA THR A 93 28.91 4.78 -3.35
C THR A 93 28.87 4.99 -4.86
N ALA A 94 29.89 4.52 -5.60
CA ALA A 94 29.91 4.66 -7.06
C ALA A 94 28.67 4.04 -7.74
N ARG A 95 28.18 2.91 -7.22
CA ARG A 95 26.94 2.26 -7.70
C ARG A 95 25.70 3.12 -7.41
N GLN A 96 25.59 3.61 -6.17
CA GLN A 96 24.48 4.48 -5.79
C GLN A 96 24.47 5.77 -6.60
N TYR A 97 25.64 6.35 -6.88
CA TYR A 97 25.75 7.55 -7.70
C TYR A 97 25.23 7.30 -9.13
N ALA A 98 25.62 6.17 -9.74
CA ALA A 98 25.14 5.79 -11.06
C ALA A 98 23.63 5.54 -11.10
N ASN A 99 23.05 4.96 -10.04
CA ASN A 99 21.62 4.73 -9.92
C ASN A 99 20.83 5.98 -9.54
N ALA A 100 21.48 6.97 -8.90
CA ALA A 100 20.87 8.20 -8.45
C ALA A 100 20.65 9.22 -9.57
N ASP A 101 21.44 9.17 -10.64
CA ASP A 101 21.22 9.98 -11.84
C ASP A 101 20.08 9.39 -12.68
N VAL A 102 18.86 9.65 -12.20
CA VAL A 102 17.62 9.15 -12.85
C VAL A 102 17.16 10.04 -13.99
N THR A 103 17.72 11.25 -14.11
CA THR A 103 17.48 12.16 -15.21
C THR A 103 18.42 11.87 -16.40
N GLY A 104 19.57 11.22 -16.13
CA GLY A 104 20.59 10.90 -17.14
C GLY A 104 21.38 12.11 -17.61
N ASP A 105 21.42 13.19 -16.81
CA ASP A 105 22.14 14.42 -17.16
C ASP A 105 23.62 14.41 -16.71
N GLY A 106 24.06 13.34 -16.06
CA GLY A 106 25.43 13.14 -15.56
C GLY A 106 25.71 13.82 -14.20
N ALA A 107 24.73 14.43 -13.57
CA ALA A 107 24.85 15.13 -12.30
C ALA A 107 23.78 14.68 -11.30
N VAL A 108 24.17 14.20 -10.13
CA VAL A 108 23.23 13.85 -9.07
C VAL A 108 22.87 15.09 -8.25
N ASN A 109 21.63 15.54 -8.34
CA ASN A 109 21.16 16.79 -7.73
C ASN A 109 19.66 16.73 -7.34
N GLY A 110 19.05 17.89 -7.04
CA GLY A 110 17.64 17.97 -6.62
C GLY A 110 16.63 17.60 -7.72
N LEU A 111 17.03 17.66 -9.00
CA LEU A 111 16.17 17.22 -10.12
C LEU A 111 16.01 15.71 -10.10
N ASP A 112 17.10 14.97 -9.79
CA ASP A 112 17.05 13.53 -9.66
C ASP A 112 16.17 13.11 -8.49
N LEU A 113 16.28 13.79 -7.36
CA LEU A 113 15.40 13.54 -6.23
C LEU A 113 13.93 13.80 -6.58
N SER A 114 13.65 14.86 -7.32
CA SER A 114 12.30 15.16 -7.79
C SER A 114 11.80 14.11 -8.77
N ARG A 115 12.67 13.70 -9.70
CA ARG A 115 12.33 12.64 -10.66
C ARG A 115 12.15 11.29 -9.99
N LEU A 116 13.03 10.94 -9.05
CA LEU A 116 12.94 9.71 -8.28
C LEU A 116 11.63 9.66 -7.47
N ARG A 117 11.25 10.75 -6.82
CA ARG A 117 9.97 10.86 -6.13
C ARG A 117 8.78 10.73 -7.08
N GLN A 118 8.88 11.28 -8.28
CA GLN A 118 7.86 11.10 -9.30
C GLN A 118 7.77 9.65 -9.77
N MET A 119 8.89 8.96 -9.96
CA MET A 119 8.92 7.53 -10.30
C MET A 119 8.28 6.68 -9.20
N ILE A 120 8.56 6.99 -7.93
CA ILE A 120 7.94 6.32 -6.78
C ILE A 120 6.44 6.58 -6.74
N ALA A 121 6.02 7.82 -7.04
CA ALA A 121 4.61 8.20 -7.10
C ALA A 121 3.85 7.50 -8.25
N THR A 122 4.56 7.14 -9.31
CA THR A 122 4.00 6.44 -10.48
C THR A 122 4.30 4.95 -10.47
N VAL A 123 4.46 4.29 -9.30
CA VAL A 123 4.54 2.83 -9.28
C VAL A 123 3.34 2.29 -10.04
N PRO A 124 3.51 1.71 -11.22
CA PRO A 124 2.39 1.14 -11.94
C PRO A 124 1.86 -0.01 -11.09
N VAL A 125 0.65 0.15 -10.58
CA VAL A 125 -0.05 -0.98 -9.97
C VAL A 125 -0.48 -1.83 -11.14
N SER A 126 0.15 -2.98 -11.31
CA SER A 126 -0.22 -3.94 -12.36
C SER A 126 -1.72 -4.24 -12.24
N ASP A 127 -2.41 -4.17 -13.36
CA ASP A 127 -3.84 -4.44 -13.48
C ASP A 127 -4.76 -3.45 -12.70
N ALA A 128 -4.27 -2.24 -12.37
CA ALA A 128 -5.11 -1.22 -11.78
C ALA A 128 -6.03 -0.58 -12.82
N ILE A 129 -7.27 -0.34 -12.40
CA ILE A 129 -8.21 0.50 -13.14
C ILE A 129 -7.91 1.96 -12.79
N ALA A 130 -7.69 2.80 -13.81
CA ALA A 130 -7.38 4.21 -13.61
C ALA A 130 -8.65 5.05 -13.60
N ILE A 131 -8.79 5.91 -12.59
CA ILE A 131 -9.90 6.83 -12.38
C ILE A 131 -9.34 8.25 -12.39
N HIS A 132 -9.71 9.04 -13.37
CA HIS A 132 -9.28 10.42 -13.52
C HIS A 132 -10.43 11.36 -13.18
N LEU A 133 -10.23 12.17 -12.15
CA LEU A 133 -11.22 13.11 -11.62
C LEU A 133 -11.08 14.47 -12.30
N SER A 134 -12.19 15.03 -12.77
CA SER A 134 -12.21 16.41 -13.25
C SER A 134 -13.59 17.03 -13.07
N ASP A 135 -13.66 18.37 -13.02
CA ASP A 135 -14.93 19.06 -12.93
C ASP A 135 -15.81 18.93 -14.17
N SER A 136 -15.20 18.58 -15.31
CA SER A 136 -15.92 18.25 -16.56
C SER A 136 -16.50 16.83 -16.55
N GLY A 137 -16.09 15.97 -15.61
CA GLY A 137 -16.55 14.59 -15.46
C GLY A 137 -15.43 13.66 -15.00
N ILE A 138 -15.79 12.43 -14.69
CA ILE A 138 -14.88 11.37 -14.30
C ILE A 138 -14.67 10.45 -15.50
N THR A 139 -13.42 10.10 -15.80
CA THR A 139 -13.09 9.09 -16.81
C THR A 139 -12.45 7.88 -16.16
N VAL A 140 -12.70 6.70 -16.73
CA VAL A 140 -12.16 5.44 -16.23
C VAL A 140 -11.46 4.72 -17.38
N GLU A 141 -10.25 4.24 -17.13
CA GLU A 141 -9.45 3.49 -18.08
C GLU A 141 -9.06 2.13 -17.50
N GLY A 142 -8.93 1.12 -18.35
CA GLY A 142 -8.50 -0.23 -17.97
C GLY A 142 -9.57 -1.10 -17.33
N ASP A 143 -10.83 -0.63 -17.20
CA ASP A 143 -11.92 -1.45 -16.69
C ASP A 143 -12.47 -2.40 -17.75
N THR A 144 -11.80 -3.52 -17.93
CA THR A 144 -12.20 -4.57 -18.88
C THR A 144 -13.31 -5.48 -18.33
N LYS A 145 -13.62 -5.36 -17.04
CA LYS A 145 -14.61 -6.22 -16.36
C LYS A 145 -15.93 -5.51 -16.11
N GLY A 146 -15.99 -4.19 -16.32
CA GLY A 146 -17.19 -3.39 -16.04
C GLY A 146 -17.52 -3.31 -14.54
N VAL A 147 -16.48 -3.24 -13.70
CA VAL A 147 -16.62 -3.16 -12.24
C VAL A 147 -16.68 -1.72 -11.72
N THR A 148 -16.62 -0.76 -12.65
CA THR A 148 -16.81 0.65 -12.34
C THR A 148 -17.99 1.24 -13.14
N ALA A 149 -18.69 2.16 -12.55
CA ALA A 149 -19.78 2.91 -13.21
C ALA A 149 -19.67 4.38 -12.85
N VAL A 150 -19.79 5.25 -13.85
CA VAL A 150 -19.78 6.70 -13.64
C VAL A 150 -21.17 7.26 -13.85
N SER A 151 -21.66 8.02 -12.88
CA SER A 151 -22.92 8.74 -12.94
C SER A 151 -22.74 10.16 -12.43
N GLY A 152 -22.79 11.13 -13.32
CA GLY A 152 -22.48 12.53 -13.00
C GLY A 152 -21.06 12.67 -12.48
N LYS A 153 -20.90 13.14 -11.26
CA LYS A 153 -19.60 13.28 -10.57
C LYS A 153 -19.32 12.17 -9.55
N THR A 154 -20.03 11.05 -9.64
CA THR A 154 -19.82 9.87 -8.80
C THR A 154 -19.28 8.73 -9.63
N VAL A 155 -18.17 8.13 -9.19
CA VAL A 155 -17.70 6.84 -9.67
C VAL A 155 -18.02 5.77 -8.64
N THR A 156 -18.72 4.72 -9.05
CA THR A 156 -19.04 3.56 -8.22
C THR A 156 -18.10 2.42 -8.55
N ILE A 157 -17.47 1.86 -7.53
CA ILE A 157 -16.61 0.68 -7.60
C ILE A 157 -17.38 -0.49 -6.98
N SER A 158 -17.60 -1.55 -7.75
CA SER A 158 -18.46 -2.68 -7.37
C SER A 158 -17.74 -3.99 -7.11
N ALA A 159 -16.40 -4.02 -7.18
CA ALA A 159 -15.61 -5.21 -6.89
C ALA A 159 -14.27 -4.84 -6.19
N SER A 160 -13.69 -5.80 -5.49
CA SER A 160 -12.33 -5.70 -4.98
C SER A 160 -11.31 -5.54 -6.11
N GLY A 161 -10.15 -4.97 -5.83
CA GLY A 161 -9.11 -4.75 -6.81
C GLY A 161 -8.27 -3.51 -6.54
N ASN A 162 -7.47 -3.16 -7.53
CA ASN A 162 -6.58 -2.01 -7.48
C ASN A 162 -7.11 -0.89 -8.38
N TYR A 163 -7.22 0.30 -7.82
CA TYR A 163 -7.75 1.49 -8.50
C TYR A 163 -6.80 2.65 -8.28
N THR A 164 -6.22 3.19 -9.34
CA THR A 164 -5.45 4.44 -9.26
C THR A 164 -6.41 5.61 -9.42
N VAL A 165 -6.21 6.64 -8.62
CA VAL A 165 -7.08 7.83 -8.64
C VAL A 165 -6.18 9.06 -8.70
N ASP A 166 -6.46 9.95 -9.63
CA ASP A 166 -5.80 11.24 -9.76
C ASP A 166 -6.78 12.35 -10.16
N GLY A 167 -6.30 13.59 -10.15
CA GLY A 167 -7.04 14.74 -10.63
C GLY A 167 -7.77 15.53 -9.56
N THR A 168 -8.62 16.47 -10.03
CA THR A 168 -9.32 17.44 -9.17
C THR A 168 -10.79 17.48 -9.53
N ILE A 169 -11.65 17.41 -8.50
CA ILE A 169 -13.09 17.47 -8.68
C ILE A 169 -13.78 18.17 -7.52
N THR A 170 -14.75 19.00 -7.84
CA THR A 170 -15.67 19.63 -6.87
C THR A 170 -16.99 18.89 -6.88
N ASP A 171 -17.51 18.57 -5.71
CA ASP A 171 -18.75 17.78 -5.50
C ASP A 171 -18.70 16.41 -6.16
N GLY A 172 -17.50 15.83 -6.24
CA GLY A 172 -17.29 14.48 -6.70
C GLY A 172 -17.27 13.47 -5.57
N GLN A 173 -17.60 12.21 -5.89
CA GLN A 173 -17.59 11.11 -4.93
C GLN A 173 -17.00 9.83 -5.51
N ILE A 174 -16.18 9.16 -4.73
CA ILE A 174 -15.79 7.76 -4.97
C ILE A 174 -16.65 6.90 -4.05
N LEU A 175 -17.57 6.16 -4.65
CA LEU A 175 -18.45 5.23 -3.95
C LEU A 175 -17.93 3.80 -4.13
N VAL A 176 -17.59 3.14 -3.04
CA VAL A 176 -17.25 1.72 -3.02
C VAL A 176 -18.49 0.95 -2.55
N ASN A 177 -19.04 0.12 -3.39
CA ASN A 177 -20.26 -0.64 -3.13
C ASN A 177 -20.18 -2.05 -3.75
N VAL A 178 -19.45 -2.93 -3.08
CA VAL A 178 -19.32 -4.33 -3.45
C VAL A 178 -20.62 -5.05 -3.07
N ALA A 179 -21.24 -5.73 -4.03
CA ALA A 179 -22.57 -6.31 -3.83
C ALA A 179 -22.60 -7.40 -2.74
N ASP A 180 -21.56 -8.21 -2.66
CA ASP A 180 -21.40 -9.24 -1.63
C ASP A 180 -19.96 -9.21 -1.09
N PRO A 181 -19.69 -8.41 -0.04
CA PRO A 181 -18.34 -8.30 0.52
C PRO A 181 -17.90 -9.55 1.28
N THR A 182 -18.78 -10.53 1.52
CA THR A 182 -18.40 -11.82 2.10
C THR A 182 -17.89 -12.79 1.06
N ALA A 183 -18.45 -12.74 -0.14
CA ALA A 183 -17.98 -13.51 -1.29
C ALA A 183 -16.75 -12.86 -1.96
N ASP A 184 -16.73 -11.53 -2.02
CA ASP A 184 -15.59 -10.72 -2.48
C ASP A 184 -14.97 -10.01 -1.28
N SER A 185 -14.27 -10.78 -0.44
CA SER A 185 -13.67 -10.32 0.82
C SER A 185 -12.31 -9.65 0.66
N ASP A 186 -11.78 -9.58 -0.55
CA ASP A 186 -10.55 -8.88 -0.85
C ASP A 186 -10.72 -7.37 -0.69
N ALA A 187 -9.62 -6.66 -0.63
CA ALA A 187 -9.66 -5.23 -0.43
C ALA A 187 -9.96 -4.48 -1.73
N VAL A 188 -10.76 -3.42 -1.62
CA VAL A 188 -10.75 -2.33 -2.59
C VAL A 188 -9.59 -1.41 -2.23
N SER A 189 -8.57 -1.36 -3.10
CA SER A 189 -7.33 -0.61 -2.88
C SER A 189 -7.32 0.63 -3.77
N LEU A 190 -7.44 1.81 -3.16
CA LEU A 190 -7.36 3.10 -3.83
C LEU A 190 -5.95 3.66 -3.71
N TYR A 191 -5.29 3.88 -4.83
CA TYR A 191 -3.98 4.53 -4.93
C TYR A 191 -4.18 5.99 -5.31
N LEU A 192 -4.18 6.87 -4.30
CA LEU A 192 -4.39 8.30 -4.47
C LEU A 192 -3.09 8.97 -4.92
N GLN A 193 -3.10 9.59 -6.08
CA GLN A 193 -1.92 10.16 -6.75
C GLN A 193 -2.14 11.65 -7.05
N GLY A 194 -2.04 12.49 -6.03
CA GLY A 194 -2.26 13.94 -6.18
C GLY A 194 -3.74 14.30 -6.35
N VAL A 195 -4.61 13.61 -5.65
CA VAL A 195 -6.06 13.82 -5.69
C VAL A 195 -6.45 15.10 -4.94
N THR A 196 -7.32 15.91 -5.54
CA THR A 196 -7.99 17.00 -4.84
C THR A 196 -9.50 16.87 -5.01
N MET A 197 -10.20 16.70 -3.89
CA MET A 197 -11.67 16.61 -3.86
C MET A 197 -12.24 17.62 -2.87
N THR A 198 -13.30 18.30 -3.27
CA THR A 198 -14.05 19.19 -2.40
C THR A 198 -15.53 18.80 -2.44
N SER A 199 -16.16 18.65 -1.28
CA SER A 199 -17.60 18.41 -1.16
C SER A 199 -18.26 19.63 -0.51
N SER A 200 -19.19 20.24 -1.21
CA SER A 200 -20.06 21.31 -0.70
C SER A 200 -21.47 20.82 -0.40
N THR A 201 -21.72 19.52 -0.60
CA THR A 201 -23.04 18.88 -0.45
C THR A 201 -23.19 18.09 0.84
N GLY A 202 -22.09 17.95 1.61
CA GLY A 202 -22.05 17.09 2.80
C GLY A 202 -21.97 15.58 2.49
N ALA A 203 -21.77 15.21 1.23
CA ALA A 203 -21.47 13.84 0.86
C ALA A 203 -19.99 13.53 1.11
N PRO A 204 -19.63 12.32 1.59
CA PRO A 204 -18.23 11.90 1.70
C PRO A 204 -17.51 11.99 0.35
N CYS A 205 -16.27 12.47 0.34
CA CYS A 205 -15.41 12.38 -0.84
C CYS A 205 -15.14 10.93 -1.21
N ILE A 206 -14.89 10.10 -0.20
CA ILE A 206 -14.72 8.63 -0.35
C ILE A 206 -15.73 7.95 0.57
N LEU A 207 -16.64 7.19 -0.02
CA LEU A 207 -17.70 6.47 0.67
C LEU A 207 -17.54 4.96 0.47
N GLY A 208 -17.07 4.25 1.49
CA GLY A 208 -17.05 2.79 1.55
C GLY A 208 -18.36 2.24 2.09
N GLN A 209 -19.39 2.19 1.25
CA GLN A 209 -20.72 1.73 1.64
C GLN A 209 -20.75 0.21 1.87
N SER A 210 -20.02 -0.55 1.08
CA SER A 210 -19.91 -1.99 1.18
C SER A 210 -18.59 -2.45 0.59
N ALA A 211 -17.74 -3.07 1.40
CA ALA A 211 -16.49 -3.70 0.98
C ALA A 211 -15.99 -4.67 2.06
N GLY A 212 -15.17 -5.65 1.70
CA GLY A 212 -14.43 -6.43 2.68
C GLY A 212 -13.45 -5.56 3.47
N LYS A 213 -12.70 -4.71 2.75
CA LYS A 213 -11.75 -3.72 3.31
C LYS A 213 -11.57 -2.58 2.32
N LEU A 214 -11.40 -1.37 2.84
CA LEU A 214 -10.98 -0.20 2.06
C LEU A 214 -9.52 0.14 2.40
N LYS A 215 -8.64 0.05 1.43
CA LYS A 215 -7.23 0.41 1.58
C LYS A 215 -6.92 1.68 0.80
N LEU A 216 -6.23 2.60 1.43
CA LEU A 216 -5.76 3.84 0.82
C LEU A 216 -4.24 3.82 0.78
N THR A 217 -3.66 4.04 -0.38
CA THR A 217 -2.21 4.24 -0.54
C THR A 217 -2.00 5.60 -1.17
N CYS A 218 -1.35 6.49 -0.44
CA CYS A 218 -1.19 7.89 -0.84
C CYS A 218 0.21 8.13 -1.40
N SER A 219 0.30 8.72 -2.60
CA SER A 219 1.50 9.28 -3.18
C SER A 219 1.28 10.75 -3.57
N GLY A 220 2.33 11.56 -3.53
CA GLY A 220 2.19 13.01 -3.73
C GLY A 220 1.36 13.68 -2.64
N ILE A 221 0.70 14.78 -2.97
CA ILE A 221 -0.16 15.55 -2.05
C ILE A 221 -1.61 15.30 -2.44
N ASN A 222 -2.36 14.72 -1.52
CA ASN A 222 -3.79 14.47 -1.69
C ASN A 222 -4.56 15.36 -0.72
N THR A 223 -5.61 16.00 -1.19
CA THR A 223 -6.41 16.95 -0.39
C THR A 223 -7.89 16.61 -0.53
N LEU A 224 -8.52 16.34 0.58
CA LEU A 224 -9.95 16.06 0.67
C LEU A 224 -10.59 17.11 1.60
N THR A 225 -11.63 17.78 1.14
CA THR A 225 -12.26 18.86 1.90
C THR A 225 -13.77 18.70 1.88
N ASP A 226 -14.42 18.89 3.01
CA ASP A 226 -15.83 19.19 3.05
C ASP A 226 -16.11 20.59 3.61
N THR A 227 -17.20 21.20 3.14
CA THR A 227 -17.62 22.54 3.56
C THR A 227 -19.08 22.58 4.01
N ALA A 228 -19.74 21.42 4.07
CA ALA A 228 -21.14 21.32 4.46
C ALA A 228 -21.37 20.15 5.43
N ALA A 229 -22.36 20.29 6.29
CA ALA A 229 -22.80 19.18 7.15
C ALA A 229 -23.30 18.01 6.32
N ALA A 230 -23.05 16.80 6.81
CA ALA A 230 -23.52 15.59 6.15
C ALA A 230 -25.04 15.59 6.04
N ALA A 231 -25.54 15.29 4.84
CA ALA A 231 -26.97 15.12 4.59
C ALA A 231 -27.51 13.88 5.34
N ASN A 232 -26.65 12.93 5.66
CA ASN A 232 -26.97 11.73 6.44
C ASN A 232 -25.94 11.59 7.57
N ALA A 233 -26.38 11.75 8.82
CA ALA A 233 -25.54 11.63 10.00
C ALA A 233 -24.87 10.24 10.13
N ASP A 234 -25.51 9.20 9.60
CA ASP A 234 -24.94 7.82 9.64
C ASP A 234 -23.70 7.66 8.76
N THR A 235 -23.57 8.48 7.71
CA THR A 235 -22.41 8.48 6.81
C THR A 235 -21.58 9.78 6.90
N SER A 236 -21.69 10.47 8.05
CA SER A 236 -20.93 11.71 8.29
C SER A 236 -19.43 11.42 8.34
N GLY A 237 -18.71 11.89 7.33
CA GLY A 237 -17.24 11.78 7.24
C GLY A 237 -16.75 12.24 5.87
N VAL A 238 -15.55 12.84 5.81
CA VAL A 238 -14.90 13.15 4.52
C VAL A 238 -14.46 11.84 3.84
N ILE A 239 -13.90 10.93 4.64
CA ILE A 239 -13.71 9.52 4.30
C ILE A 239 -14.57 8.71 5.26
N TYR A 240 -15.48 7.94 4.71
CA TYR A 240 -16.37 7.11 5.48
C TYR A 240 -16.36 5.66 5.01
N GLY A 241 -16.40 4.70 5.94
CA GLY A 241 -16.48 3.28 5.63
C GLY A 241 -17.39 2.50 6.57
N ASP A 242 -18.29 1.66 6.01
CA ASP A 242 -18.99 0.61 6.74
C ASP A 242 -18.10 -0.64 6.93
N CYS A 243 -16.80 -0.53 6.66
CA CYS A 243 -15.79 -1.58 6.70
C CYS A 243 -14.47 -1.04 7.26
N ASP A 244 -13.49 -1.92 7.45
CA ASP A 244 -12.12 -1.52 7.81
C ASP A 244 -11.56 -0.48 6.83
N ILE A 245 -10.99 0.59 7.37
CA ILE A 245 -10.22 1.57 6.60
C ILE A 245 -8.75 1.45 6.97
N THR A 246 -7.89 1.26 5.99
CA THR A 246 -6.44 1.18 6.20
C THR A 246 -5.70 2.15 5.30
N VAL A 247 -4.95 3.10 5.87
CA VAL A 247 -3.89 3.80 5.15
C VAL A 247 -2.65 2.93 5.21
N THR A 248 -2.18 2.48 4.04
CA THR A 248 -1.17 1.43 3.96
C THR A 248 0.23 1.93 4.28
N LYS A 249 1.11 1.04 4.73
CA LYS A 249 2.54 1.33 4.98
C LYS A 249 3.29 1.79 3.73
N ASN A 250 2.76 1.51 2.55
CA ASN A 250 3.35 1.94 1.28
C ASN A 250 2.97 3.39 0.92
N SER A 251 2.18 4.06 1.76
CA SER A 251 1.87 5.49 1.58
C SER A 251 3.12 6.31 1.86
N THR A 252 3.61 7.01 0.83
CA THR A 252 4.79 7.89 0.90
C THR A 252 4.42 9.36 0.78
N GLY A 253 3.16 9.62 0.42
CA GLY A 253 2.62 10.95 0.20
C GLY A 253 1.95 11.53 1.44
N THR A 254 1.29 12.66 1.21
CA THR A 254 0.52 13.39 2.21
C THR A 254 -0.97 13.23 1.93
N LEU A 255 -1.76 13.05 2.97
CA LEU A 255 -3.21 13.08 2.95
C LEU A 255 -3.68 14.24 3.85
N ASN A 256 -4.08 15.33 3.22
CA ASN A 256 -4.67 16.49 3.91
C ASN A 256 -6.19 16.34 3.90
N ILE A 257 -6.79 16.38 5.06
CA ILE A 257 -8.24 16.34 5.20
C ILE A 257 -8.69 17.59 5.97
N THR A 258 -9.61 18.32 5.38
CA THR A 258 -10.24 19.46 6.05
C THR A 258 -11.73 19.20 6.13
N SER A 259 -12.29 19.29 7.31
CA SER A 259 -13.72 19.18 7.54
C SER A 259 -14.23 20.34 8.36
N SER A 260 -15.24 21.01 7.87
CA SER A 260 -15.87 22.11 8.63
C SER A 260 -17.01 21.63 9.53
N MET A 261 -17.58 20.47 9.27
CA MET A 261 -18.80 20.03 9.99
C MET A 261 -18.89 18.52 10.24
N ASN A 262 -17.97 17.73 9.69
CA ASN A 262 -18.04 16.27 9.76
C ASN A 262 -16.78 15.68 10.35
N THR A 263 -16.83 14.40 10.74
CA THR A 263 -15.63 13.63 11.07
C THR A 263 -14.72 13.53 9.84
N ALA A 264 -13.42 13.71 10.00
CA ALA A 264 -12.53 13.64 8.85
C ALA A 264 -12.40 12.20 8.32
N ILE A 265 -12.09 11.24 9.20
CA ILE A 265 -12.04 9.80 8.84
C ILE A 265 -12.94 9.04 9.81
N ARG A 266 -13.94 8.36 9.29
CA ARG A 266 -14.87 7.57 10.10
C ARG A 266 -15.05 6.16 9.55
N SER A 267 -14.95 5.17 10.42
CA SER A 267 -15.28 3.78 10.11
C SER A 267 -16.28 3.22 11.11
N LYS A 268 -17.20 2.38 10.65
CA LYS A 268 -18.03 1.55 11.53
C LYS A 268 -17.27 0.33 12.06
N ASP A 269 -16.04 0.13 11.63
CA ASP A 269 -15.17 -0.96 12.06
C ASP A 269 -13.79 -0.41 12.48
N ASP A 270 -12.70 -1.02 12.05
CA ASP A 270 -11.34 -0.62 12.40
C ASP A 270 -10.80 0.51 11.49
N ILE A 271 -9.93 1.35 12.06
CA ILE A 271 -9.10 2.28 11.30
C ILE A 271 -7.64 1.99 11.62
N LYS A 272 -6.81 1.78 10.56
CA LYS A 272 -5.37 1.56 10.67
C LYS A 272 -4.61 2.57 9.82
N LEU A 273 -3.74 3.35 10.47
CA LEU A 273 -2.89 4.34 9.83
C LEU A 273 -1.44 3.86 9.87
N ASN A 274 -1.02 3.13 8.83
CA ASN A 274 0.26 2.42 8.83
C ASN A 274 1.36 3.12 8.03
N GLY A 275 1.08 4.28 7.43
CA GLY A 275 2.07 5.02 6.65
C GLY A 275 1.57 6.39 6.17
N GLY A 276 2.47 7.13 5.53
CA GLY A 276 2.20 8.46 4.98
C GLY A 276 2.17 9.57 6.04
N ASN A 277 2.00 10.80 5.54
CA ASN A 277 1.79 11.97 6.37
C ASN A 277 0.30 12.35 6.33
N ILE A 278 -0.39 12.25 7.45
CA ILE A 278 -1.82 12.51 7.52
C ILE A 278 -2.03 13.80 8.33
N SER A 279 -2.56 14.82 7.67
CA SER A 279 -2.88 16.10 8.30
C SER A 279 -4.39 16.29 8.28
N ILE A 280 -4.97 16.44 9.46
CA ILE A 280 -6.41 16.62 9.62
C ILE A 280 -6.66 17.98 10.27
N ASN A 281 -7.51 18.77 9.65
CA ASN A 281 -8.01 20.03 10.18
C ASN A 281 -9.54 19.95 10.24
N THR A 282 -10.08 19.86 11.45
CA THR A 282 -11.52 19.89 11.67
C THR A 282 -11.88 21.19 12.37
N ASP A 283 -12.68 22.01 11.69
CA ASP A 283 -13.25 23.24 12.25
C ASP A 283 -14.66 22.93 12.73
N VAL A 284 -14.74 22.19 13.83
CA VAL A 284 -16.00 21.78 14.44
C VAL A 284 -16.20 22.55 15.73
N ASP A 285 -17.37 23.10 15.93
CA ASP A 285 -17.72 23.71 17.19
C ASP A 285 -17.96 22.65 18.27
N ALA A 286 -17.96 23.07 19.54
CA ALA A 286 -18.12 22.16 20.67
C ALA A 286 -19.49 21.46 20.73
N THR A 287 -20.39 21.76 19.80
CA THR A 287 -21.76 21.19 19.71
C THR A 287 -21.87 20.11 18.67
N SER A 288 -20.83 19.89 17.84
CA SER A 288 -20.82 18.86 16.80
C SER A 288 -20.20 17.58 17.30
N ASP A 289 -20.77 16.43 16.90
CA ASP A 289 -20.21 15.09 17.13
C ASP A 289 -19.05 14.74 16.17
N ALA A 290 -18.46 15.75 15.55
CA ALA A 290 -17.43 15.54 14.56
C ALA A 290 -16.05 15.40 15.22
N ASP A 291 -15.40 14.29 14.90
CA ASP A 291 -14.06 13.95 15.37
C ASP A 291 -13.03 14.10 14.23
N ALA A 292 -11.77 14.22 14.58
CA ALA A 292 -10.72 14.06 13.57
C ALA A 292 -10.74 12.64 12.98
N ILE A 293 -10.79 11.63 13.86
CA ILE A 293 -10.82 10.22 13.48
C ILE A 293 -11.77 9.49 14.42
N ARG A 294 -12.68 8.70 13.85
CA ARG A 294 -13.64 7.90 14.61
C ARG A 294 -13.70 6.48 14.09
N ALA A 295 -13.24 5.53 14.87
CA ALA A 295 -13.41 4.10 14.63
C ALA A 295 -14.42 3.55 15.64
N ASN A 296 -15.32 2.66 15.23
CA ASN A 296 -16.25 2.04 16.17
C ASN A 296 -15.58 0.92 16.96
N ASN A 297 -14.58 0.24 16.40
CA ASN A 297 -13.85 -0.83 17.09
C ASN A 297 -12.44 -0.36 17.50
N THR A 298 -11.48 -0.39 16.60
CA THR A 298 -10.07 -0.12 16.90
C THR A 298 -9.52 1.03 16.05
N LEU A 299 -8.79 1.94 16.68
CA LEU A 299 -7.91 2.90 16.01
C LEU A 299 -6.47 2.52 16.29
N GLU A 300 -5.73 2.15 15.24
CA GLU A 300 -4.31 1.81 15.29
C GLU A 300 -3.52 2.83 14.45
N ILE A 301 -2.47 3.41 15.03
CA ILE A 301 -1.54 4.29 14.33
C ILE A 301 -0.15 3.68 14.45
N ASP A 302 0.34 3.09 13.36
CA ASP A 302 1.65 2.43 13.30
C ASP A 302 2.38 2.83 12.03
N GLY A 303 3.41 3.65 12.17
CA GLY A 303 4.24 4.11 11.06
C GLY A 303 3.69 5.30 10.27
N ALA A 304 2.49 5.79 10.53
CA ALA A 304 1.99 7.03 9.99
C ALA A 304 2.46 8.22 10.85
N SER A 305 2.77 9.35 10.20
CA SER A 305 2.85 10.64 10.87
C SER A 305 1.46 11.29 10.80
N ALA A 306 0.74 11.35 11.92
CA ALA A 306 -0.59 11.91 11.97
C ALA A 306 -0.60 13.17 12.85
N VAL A 307 -1.10 14.27 12.29
CA VAL A 307 -1.29 15.54 12.99
C VAL A 307 -2.74 15.95 12.83
N SER A 308 -3.42 16.23 13.94
CA SER A 308 -4.79 16.72 13.95
C SER A 308 -4.85 18.09 14.58
N TYR A 309 -5.50 18.99 13.91
CA TYR A 309 -5.87 20.31 14.44
C TYR A 309 -7.39 20.32 14.61
N THR A 310 -7.83 20.31 15.86
CA THR A 310 -9.25 20.48 16.19
C THR A 310 -9.43 21.81 16.88
N HIS A 311 -10.39 22.61 16.45
CA HIS A 311 -10.78 23.82 17.17
C HIS A 311 -11.64 23.40 18.36
N LEU A 312 -11.03 23.34 19.54
CA LEU A 312 -11.73 23.12 20.79
C LEU A 312 -12.06 24.47 21.43
N THR A 313 -13.30 24.93 21.31
CA THR A 313 -13.80 26.05 22.14
C THR A 313 -14.22 25.46 23.49
N LEU A 314 -13.41 25.73 24.53
CA LEU A 314 -13.86 25.42 25.90
C LEU A 314 -15.07 26.29 26.23
N PRO A 315 -16.15 25.73 26.78
CA PRO A 315 -17.25 26.54 27.27
C PRO A 315 -16.73 27.47 28.38
N THR A 316 -16.96 28.75 28.22
CA THR A 316 -16.68 29.79 29.23
C THR A 316 -17.68 29.72 30.37
#